data_8ea4ebdf229771b04b24901211713fcf
#
_entry.id   8ea4ebdf229771b04b24901211713fcf
#
_cell.length_a   1.000
_cell.length_b   1.000
_cell.length_c   1.000
_cell.angle_alpha   90.00
_cell.angle_beta   90.00
_cell.angle_gamma   90.00
#
_symmetry.space_group_name_H-M   'P 1'
#
loop_
_entity.id
_entity.type
_entity.pdbx_description
1 polymer ?
#
loop_
_entity_poly.entity_id
_entity_poly.type
_entity_poly.pdbx_seq_one_letter_code
_entity_poly.pdbx_strand_id
1 'polypeptide(L)'
;ILYFGLNFLKGVDIFSPVNYYYATYEQIDGLVPSSPVYIKGYKVGQIEEVQYDFLKETAFVVKISVSKDINIPQGTTLELFDDGLMGGKAVQLLYAPHYASTVFCASGDTLQSTTGSGLLDQLAGDLMPKIENITEQTDSLLRSIRLLVDGGSVQNSLSSIEKTTADLAESSAQLKKLMKYDMPQLI
;
A
#
# COMPACT_ATOMS: atom_id res chain seq x y z
N ILE A 1 12.83 4.62 37.67
CA ILE A 1 12.43 5.91 37.06
C ILE A 1 12.94 5.99 35.62
N LEU A 2 14.22 5.75 35.33
CA LEU A 2 14.80 5.80 33.97
C LEU A 2 14.12 4.80 33.00
N TYR A 3 13.87 3.57 33.42
CA TYR A 3 13.18 2.54 32.66
C TYR A 3 11.74 2.94 32.26
N PHE A 4 11.00 3.51 33.23
CA PHE A 4 9.64 4.04 32.97
C PHE A 4 9.66 5.24 32.03
N GLY A 5 10.62 6.15 32.19
CA GLY A 5 10.77 7.30 31.31
C GLY A 5 11.10 6.93 29.85
N LEU A 6 11.97 5.96 29.63
CA LEU A 6 12.32 5.49 28.28
C LEU A 6 11.15 4.78 27.59
N ASN A 7 10.35 3.99 28.31
CA ASN A 7 9.16 3.36 27.74
C ASN A 7 8.04 4.37 27.46
N PHE A 8 7.89 5.37 28.29
CA PHE A 8 6.95 6.49 28.05
C PHE A 8 7.32 7.29 26.79
N LEU A 9 8.62 7.56 26.57
CA LEU A 9 9.10 8.23 25.35
C LEU A 9 8.89 7.39 24.08
N LYS A 10 8.80 6.07 24.17
CA LYS A 10 8.46 5.17 23.07
C LYS A 10 6.96 5.16 22.74
N GLY A 11 6.14 5.93 23.48
CA GLY A 11 4.69 5.96 23.27
C GLY A 11 3.98 4.66 23.66
N VAL A 12 4.62 3.82 24.45
CA VAL A 12 4.01 2.61 25.02
C VAL A 12 3.23 3.02 26.26
N ASP A 13 1.91 2.95 26.18
CA ASP A 13 1.02 3.18 27.30
C ASP A 13 1.04 1.93 28.21
N ILE A 14 1.97 1.91 29.16
CA ILE A 14 2.28 0.72 30.00
C ILE A 14 1.10 0.36 30.93
N PHE A 15 0.15 1.29 31.08
CA PHE A 15 -0.98 1.14 32.01
C PHE A 15 -2.31 0.86 31.33
N SER A 16 -2.39 0.97 30.01
CA SER A 16 -3.63 0.66 29.28
C SER A 16 -3.79 -0.86 29.13
N PRO A 17 -4.91 -1.43 29.58
CA PRO A 17 -5.17 -2.84 29.39
C PRO A 17 -5.30 -3.15 27.88
N VAL A 18 -4.59 -4.19 27.42
CA VAL A 18 -4.60 -4.62 26.03
C VAL A 18 -5.07 -6.05 25.89
N ASN A 19 -5.62 -6.38 24.73
CA ASN A 19 -5.85 -7.74 24.27
C ASN A 19 -4.77 -8.10 23.25
N TYR A 20 -4.38 -9.37 23.24
CA TYR A 20 -3.39 -9.89 22.30
C TYR A 20 -4.08 -10.75 21.26
N TYR A 21 -3.63 -10.63 20.00
CA TYR A 21 -4.09 -11.45 18.88
C TYR A 21 -2.89 -11.90 18.07
N TYR A 22 -3.07 -12.95 17.29
CA TYR A 22 -2.03 -13.55 16.47
C TYR A 22 -2.46 -13.57 15.02
N ALA A 23 -1.50 -13.49 14.10
CA ALA A 23 -1.71 -13.74 12.68
C ALA A 23 -0.46 -14.37 12.09
N THR A 24 -0.63 -15.14 11.01
CA THR A 24 0.48 -15.84 10.36
C THR A 24 0.66 -15.32 8.96
N TYR A 25 1.89 -14.94 8.57
CA TYR A 25 2.26 -14.43 7.26
C TYR A 25 3.35 -15.28 6.64
N GLU A 26 3.32 -15.45 5.32
CA GLU A 26 4.43 -16.07 4.58
C GLU A 26 5.61 -15.11 4.43
N GLN A 27 5.32 -13.81 4.28
CA GLN A 27 6.28 -12.72 4.15
C GLN A 27 5.86 -11.54 5.01
N ILE A 28 6.79 -10.86 5.63
CA ILE A 28 6.55 -9.72 6.51
C ILE A 28 7.18 -8.41 6.02
N ASP A 29 7.99 -8.46 4.96
CA ASP A 29 8.59 -7.32 4.25
C ASP A 29 9.18 -6.23 5.16
N GLY A 30 9.79 -6.63 6.26
CA GLY A 30 10.41 -5.71 7.21
C GLY A 30 9.46 -5.20 8.31
N LEU A 31 8.30 -5.86 8.55
CA LEU A 31 7.49 -5.60 9.73
C LEU A 31 8.30 -5.86 11.00
N VAL A 32 8.31 -4.91 11.92
CA VAL A 32 9.12 -4.97 13.14
C VAL A 32 8.26 -4.77 14.39
N PRO A 33 8.73 -5.20 15.57
CA PRO A 33 8.09 -4.83 16.82
C PRO A 33 7.92 -3.31 16.98
N SER A 34 6.84 -2.88 17.59
CA SER A 34 6.37 -1.49 17.74
C SER A 34 5.77 -0.87 16.45
N SER A 35 5.77 -1.57 15.30
CA SER A 35 4.98 -1.14 14.14
C SER A 35 3.51 -0.97 14.53
N PRO A 36 2.81 0.07 14.00
CA PRO A 36 1.47 0.39 14.43
C PRO A 36 0.42 -0.59 13.87
N VAL A 37 -0.66 -0.75 14.65
CA VAL A 37 -1.89 -1.43 14.24
C VAL A 37 -2.99 -0.39 14.07
N TYR A 38 -3.65 -0.39 12.91
CA TYR A 38 -4.68 0.58 12.57
C TYR A 38 -6.06 -0.04 12.37
N ILE A 39 -7.10 0.74 12.59
CA ILE A 39 -8.45 0.54 12.10
C ILE A 39 -8.84 1.81 11.33
N LYS A 40 -9.04 1.69 10.01
CA LYS A 40 -9.41 2.85 9.15
C LYS A 40 -8.52 4.08 9.38
N GLY A 41 -7.21 3.88 9.52
CA GLY A 41 -6.23 4.94 9.76
C GLY A 41 -6.09 5.40 11.21
N TYR A 42 -6.92 4.92 12.15
CA TYR A 42 -6.80 5.24 13.56
C TYR A 42 -5.93 4.18 14.26
N LYS A 43 -4.86 4.60 14.93
CA LYS A 43 -3.96 3.70 15.66
C LYS A 43 -4.66 3.14 16.88
N VAL A 44 -4.78 1.82 16.95
CA VAL A 44 -5.46 1.07 18.02
C VAL A 44 -4.53 0.17 18.82
N GLY A 45 -3.30 -0.01 18.34
CA GLY A 45 -2.34 -0.91 18.97
C GLY A 45 -0.98 -0.91 18.30
N GLN A 46 -0.22 -1.96 18.53
CA GLN A 46 1.11 -2.16 17.96
C GLN A 46 1.45 -3.63 17.81
N ILE A 47 2.48 -3.90 17.01
CA ILE A 47 3.13 -5.22 16.95
C ILE A 47 3.95 -5.42 18.23
N GLU A 48 3.70 -6.50 18.93
CA GLU A 48 4.48 -6.88 20.13
C GLU A 48 5.68 -7.73 19.77
N GLU A 49 5.46 -8.70 18.90
CA GLU A 49 6.46 -9.69 18.57
C GLU A 49 6.26 -10.22 17.16
N VAL A 50 7.38 -10.55 16.52
CA VAL A 50 7.43 -11.25 15.25
C VAL A 50 8.35 -12.44 15.42
N GLN A 51 7.81 -13.65 15.27
CA GLN A 51 8.56 -14.91 15.37
C GLN A 51 8.49 -15.67 14.06
N TYR A 52 9.60 -16.28 13.66
CA TYR A 52 9.62 -17.23 12.57
C TYR A 52 9.35 -18.64 13.09
N ASP A 53 8.35 -19.30 12.54
CA ASP A 53 8.00 -20.69 12.90
C ASP A 53 8.81 -21.67 12.07
N PHE A 54 9.92 -22.13 12.62
CA PHE A 54 10.81 -23.12 11.99
C PHE A 54 10.16 -24.49 11.76
N LEU A 55 9.04 -24.78 12.42
CA LEU A 55 8.35 -26.07 12.26
C LEU A 55 7.38 -26.07 11.08
N LYS A 56 6.90 -24.90 10.71
CA LYS A 56 5.99 -24.70 9.56
C LYS A 56 6.69 -24.18 8.32
N GLU A 57 7.98 -24.31 8.20
CA GLU A 57 8.90 -24.02 7.09
C GLU A 57 8.74 -22.69 6.35
N THR A 58 7.64 -21.94 6.51
CA THR A 58 7.35 -20.74 5.67
C THR A 58 6.51 -19.67 6.36
N ALA A 59 6.33 -19.69 7.67
CA ALA A 59 5.39 -18.79 8.30
C ALA A 59 6.01 -17.95 9.42
N PHE A 60 5.72 -16.65 9.37
CA PHE A 60 5.96 -15.71 10.47
C PHE A 60 4.72 -15.60 11.32
N VAL A 61 4.85 -15.82 12.64
CA VAL A 61 3.79 -15.57 13.61
C VAL A 61 3.97 -14.15 14.15
N VAL A 62 2.97 -13.32 13.92
CA VAL A 62 2.93 -11.93 14.38
C VAL A 62 1.96 -11.83 15.55
N LYS A 63 2.44 -11.33 16.69
CA LYS A 63 1.64 -11.03 17.87
C LYS A 63 1.38 -9.53 17.91
N ILE A 64 0.12 -9.14 17.98
CA ILE A 64 -0.30 -7.74 18.11
C ILE A 64 -0.93 -7.49 19.48
N SER A 65 -0.79 -6.28 19.99
CA SER A 65 -1.59 -5.76 21.11
C SER A 65 -2.58 -4.73 20.59
N VAL A 66 -3.80 -4.78 21.07
CA VAL A 66 -4.88 -3.84 20.75
C VAL A 66 -5.53 -3.39 22.05
N SER A 67 -5.90 -2.11 22.16
CA SER A 67 -6.61 -1.59 23.32
C SER A 67 -7.85 -2.41 23.65
N LYS A 68 -8.09 -2.70 24.93
CA LYS A 68 -9.26 -3.48 25.38
C LYS A 68 -10.61 -2.85 25.04
N ASP A 69 -10.62 -1.54 24.83
CA ASP A 69 -11.83 -0.81 24.44
C ASP A 69 -12.28 -1.14 23.01
N ILE A 70 -11.41 -1.80 22.25
CA ILE A 70 -11.65 -2.20 20.86
C ILE A 70 -12.09 -3.66 20.82
N ASN A 71 -13.34 -3.88 20.47
CA ASN A 71 -13.87 -5.21 20.23
C ASN A 71 -13.63 -5.62 18.79
N ILE A 72 -12.91 -6.71 18.58
CA ILE A 72 -12.61 -7.26 17.25
C ILE A 72 -13.65 -8.32 16.90
N PRO A 73 -14.51 -8.11 15.89
CA PRO A 73 -15.47 -9.11 15.46
C PRO A 73 -14.81 -10.32 14.84
N GLN A 74 -15.44 -11.47 14.95
CA GLN A 74 -15.03 -12.66 14.20
C GLN A 74 -15.07 -12.43 12.69
N GLY A 75 -14.09 -12.98 11.96
CA GLY A 75 -13.95 -12.77 10.52
C GLY A 75 -13.16 -11.49 10.18
N THR A 76 -12.63 -10.78 11.18
CA THR A 76 -11.68 -9.68 10.95
C THR A 76 -10.38 -10.22 10.37
N THR A 77 -9.88 -9.57 9.33
CA THR A 77 -8.60 -9.89 8.70
C THR A 77 -7.55 -8.87 9.11
N LEU A 78 -6.35 -9.33 9.43
CA LEU A 78 -5.19 -8.47 9.67
C LEU A 78 -4.42 -8.31 8.36
N GLU A 79 -4.44 -7.11 7.80
CA GLU A 79 -3.76 -6.80 6.54
C GLU A 79 -2.41 -6.13 6.83
N LEU A 80 -1.36 -6.68 6.23
CA LEU A 80 -0.03 -6.07 6.18
C LEU A 80 0.02 -5.09 5.01
N PHE A 81 0.46 -3.84 5.25
CA PHE A 81 0.54 -2.81 4.21
C PHE A 81 1.73 -1.86 4.42
N ASP A 82 2.04 -1.06 3.41
CA ASP A 82 3.08 -0.03 3.49
C ASP A 82 2.54 1.23 4.17
N ASP A 83 3.18 1.65 5.27
CA ASP A 83 2.83 2.87 6.00
C ASP A 83 3.54 4.08 5.36
N GLY A 84 3.04 4.48 4.19
CA GLY A 84 3.57 5.58 3.38
C GLY A 84 4.63 5.15 2.35
N LEU A 85 5.10 6.10 1.53
CA LEU A 85 6.04 5.85 0.42
C LEU A 85 7.47 5.51 0.88
N MET A 86 7.89 6.02 2.02
CA MET A 86 9.21 5.80 2.62
C MET A 86 9.09 5.28 4.05
N GLY A 87 7.88 4.92 4.46
CA GLY A 87 7.56 4.41 5.78
C GLY A 87 7.94 2.95 5.95
N GLY A 88 7.80 2.46 7.19
CA GLY A 88 7.90 1.05 7.52
C GLY A 88 6.65 0.28 7.09
N LYS A 89 6.60 -0.99 7.49
CA LYS A 89 5.39 -1.79 7.39
C LYS A 89 4.50 -1.56 8.62
N ALA A 90 3.20 -1.57 8.39
CA ALA A 90 2.16 -1.51 9.41
C ALA A 90 1.11 -2.58 9.13
N VAL A 91 0.23 -2.80 10.09
CA VAL A 91 -0.92 -3.68 9.89
C VAL A 91 -2.22 -2.95 10.16
N GLN A 92 -3.29 -3.33 9.47
CA GLN A 92 -4.63 -2.82 9.73
C GLN A 92 -5.65 -3.94 9.91
N LEU A 93 -6.62 -3.67 10.76
CA LEU A 93 -7.75 -4.56 11.01
C LEU A 93 -8.87 -4.24 10.04
N LEU A 94 -9.11 -5.15 9.10
CA LEU A 94 -10.21 -5.08 8.14
C LEU A 94 -11.38 -5.88 8.68
N TYR A 95 -12.46 -5.20 8.98
CA TYR A 95 -13.71 -5.82 9.41
C TYR A 95 -14.43 -6.42 8.22
N ALA A 96 -15.01 -7.63 8.40
CA ALA A 96 -15.80 -8.25 7.36
C ALA A 96 -16.96 -7.33 6.92
N PRO A 97 -17.25 -7.23 5.61
CA PRO A 97 -18.40 -6.50 5.12
C PRO A 97 -19.68 -7.22 5.63
N HIS A 98 -20.63 -6.46 6.13
CA HIS A 98 -21.83 -6.92 6.84
C HIS A 98 -21.57 -7.37 8.28
N TYR A 99 -21.39 -6.39 9.09
CA TYR A 99 -21.26 -6.45 10.53
C TYR A 99 -22.56 -6.92 11.21
N ALA A 100 -22.85 -8.19 11.12
CA ALA A 100 -23.98 -8.81 11.84
C ALA A 100 -23.51 -9.82 12.90
N SER A 101 -22.19 -9.98 13.07
CA SER A 101 -21.68 -10.90 14.09
C SER A 101 -21.67 -10.19 15.45
N THR A 102 -22.51 -10.64 16.36
CA THR A 102 -22.44 -10.30 17.80
C THR A 102 -21.33 -11.07 18.51
N VAL A 103 -20.51 -11.83 17.76
CA VAL A 103 -19.43 -12.65 18.30
C VAL A 103 -18.10 -11.95 18.06
N PHE A 104 -17.36 -11.72 19.14
CA PHE A 104 -16.06 -11.07 19.12
C PHE A 104 -14.95 -12.08 19.35
N CYS A 105 -13.76 -11.77 18.85
CA CYS A 105 -12.57 -12.55 19.11
C CYS A 105 -12.14 -12.38 20.57
N ALA A 106 -11.72 -13.47 21.20
CA ALA A 106 -11.13 -13.46 22.53
C ALA A 106 -9.64 -13.11 22.44
N SER A 107 -9.10 -12.59 23.55
CA SER A 107 -7.63 -12.41 23.65
C SER A 107 -6.92 -13.75 23.52
N GLY A 108 -5.96 -13.85 22.60
CA GLY A 108 -5.25 -15.08 22.24
C GLY A 108 -5.70 -15.72 20.93
N ASP A 109 -6.79 -15.23 20.33
CA ASP A 109 -7.28 -15.76 19.05
C ASP A 109 -6.33 -15.42 17.90
N THR A 110 -6.36 -16.30 16.88
CA THR A 110 -5.64 -16.08 15.62
C THR A 110 -6.59 -15.49 14.58
N LEU A 111 -6.21 -14.34 14.04
CA LEU A 111 -6.92 -13.65 12.98
C LEU A 111 -6.47 -14.16 11.61
N GLN A 112 -7.34 -14.04 10.62
CA GLN A 112 -6.94 -14.23 9.22
C GLN A 112 -5.95 -13.14 8.83
N SER A 113 -5.01 -13.46 7.94
CA SER A 113 -4.00 -12.54 7.46
C SER A 113 -4.09 -12.35 5.96
N THR A 114 -3.76 -11.16 5.51
CA THR A 114 -3.60 -10.83 4.09
C THR A 114 -2.48 -9.81 3.94
N THR A 115 -1.92 -9.73 2.74
CA THR A 115 -0.97 -8.68 2.37
C THR A 115 -1.65 -7.75 1.39
N GLY A 116 -1.71 -6.47 1.73
CA GLY A 116 -2.23 -5.44 0.84
C GLY A 116 -1.25 -5.14 -0.28
N SER A 117 -1.76 -4.74 -1.44
CA SER A 117 -0.93 -4.19 -2.51
C SER A 117 -0.32 -2.87 -2.03
N GLY A 118 1.00 -2.75 -2.10
CA GLY A 118 1.71 -1.53 -1.74
C GLY A 118 1.29 -0.33 -2.61
N LEU A 119 1.53 0.88 -2.11
CA LEU A 119 1.30 2.10 -2.90
C LEU A 119 2.07 2.07 -4.23
N LEU A 120 3.25 1.44 -4.25
CA LEU A 120 4.03 1.25 -5.48
C LEU A 120 3.35 0.32 -6.47
N ASP A 121 2.67 -0.74 -6.01
CA ASP A 121 1.92 -1.66 -6.88
C ASP A 121 0.68 -0.96 -7.46
N GLN A 122 0.00 -0.14 -6.67
CA GLN A 122 -1.12 0.68 -7.14
C GLN A 122 -0.66 1.71 -8.17
N LEU A 123 0.45 2.40 -7.91
CA LEU A 123 1.05 3.33 -8.87
C LEU A 123 1.52 2.62 -10.14
N ALA A 124 2.14 1.45 -10.02
CA ALA A 124 2.54 0.63 -11.17
C ALA A 124 1.32 0.20 -11.98
N GLY A 125 0.23 -0.24 -11.33
CA GLY A 125 -1.02 -0.60 -11.98
C GLY A 125 -1.66 0.56 -12.75
N ASP A 126 -1.59 1.78 -12.23
CA ASP A 126 -2.11 2.99 -12.88
C ASP A 126 -1.19 3.53 -13.98
N LEU A 127 0.12 3.30 -13.87
CA LEU A 127 1.10 3.78 -14.84
C LEU A 127 1.27 2.83 -16.05
N MET A 128 1.16 1.52 -15.85
CA MET A 128 1.33 0.54 -16.93
C MET A 128 0.42 0.79 -18.14
N PRO A 129 -0.91 0.99 -18.00
CA PRO A 129 -1.78 1.30 -19.14
C PRO A 129 -1.40 2.60 -19.85
N LYS A 130 -0.85 3.56 -19.09
CA LYS A 130 -0.40 4.86 -19.67
C LYS A 130 0.89 4.71 -20.45
N ILE A 131 1.79 3.82 -20.03
CA ILE A 131 3.04 3.50 -20.75
C ILE A 131 2.71 2.75 -22.04
N GLU A 132 1.77 1.80 -22.01
CA GLU A 132 1.30 1.09 -23.22
C GLU A 132 0.72 2.08 -24.25
N ASN A 133 -0.11 3.03 -23.83
CA ASN A 133 -0.64 4.08 -24.70
C ASN A 133 0.46 4.96 -25.33
N ILE A 134 1.53 5.27 -24.60
CA ILE A 134 2.69 6.01 -25.12
C ILE A 134 3.42 5.18 -26.17
N THR A 135 3.55 3.89 -25.99
CA THR A 135 4.19 2.98 -26.93
C THR A 135 3.39 2.89 -28.24
N GLU A 136 2.06 2.76 -28.17
CA GLU A 136 1.19 2.76 -29.34
C GLU A 136 1.23 4.09 -30.12
N GLN A 137 1.30 5.22 -29.41
CA GLN A 137 1.46 6.55 -30.02
C GLN A 137 2.82 6.69 -30.71
N THR A 138 3.88 6.13 -30.12
CA THR A 138 5.22 6.12 -30.72
C THR A 138 5.27 5.27 -31.99
N ASP A 139 4.62 4.11 -32.01
CA ASP A 139 4.48 3.29 -33.19
C ASP A 139 3.67 3.98 -34.30
N SER A 140 2.63 4.70 -33.96
CA SER A 140 1.84 5.51 -34.88
C SER A 140 2.68 6.64 -35.49
N LEU A 141 3.52 7.30 -34.68
CA LEU A 141 4.51 8.29 -35.13
C LEU A 141 5.51 7.69 -36.12
N LEU A 142 6.10 6.56 -35.79
CA LEU A 142 7.06 5.88 -36.67
C LEU A 142 6.44 5.45 -37.99
N ARG A 143 5.18 4.99 -37.99
CA ARG A 143 4.42 4.71 -39.22
C ARG A 143 4.17 5.97 -40.05
N SER A 144 3.81 7.07 -39.42
CA SER A 144 3.62 8.35 -40.07
C SER A 144 4.89 8.89 -40.69
N ILE A 145 6.03 8.73 -40.01
CA ILE A 145 7.36 9.10 -40.52
C ILE A 145 7.75 8.21 -41.72
N ARG A 146 7.48 6.90 -41.68
CA ARG A 146 7.72 6.00 -42.81
C ARG A 146 6.86 6.37 -44.04
N LEU A 147 5.59 6.71 -43.84
CA LEU A 147 4.70 7.15 -44.92
C LEU A 147 5.16 8.49 -45.54
N LEU A 148 5.82 9.35 -44.74
CA LEU A 148 6.45 10.57 -45.23
C LEU A 148 7.67 10.31 -46.10
N VAL A 149 8.45 9.30 -45.77
CA VAL A 149 9.68 8.94 -46.52
C VAL A 149 9.33 8.23 -47.84
N ASP A 150 8.30 7.35 -47.79
CA ASP A 150 7.92 6.49 -48.94
C ASP A 150 6.85 7.05 -49.86
N GLY A 151 6.12 8.07 -49.46
CA GLY A 151 5.00 8.60 -50.26
C GLY A 151 4.86 10.11 -50.22
N GLY A 152 5.20 10.78 -51.28
CA GLY A 152 5.18 12.24 -51.53
C GLY A 152 3.96 13.06 -51.16
N SER A 153 3.27 12.80 -50.06
CA SER A 153 2.15 13.59 -49.54
C SER A 153 2.50 14.26 -48.22
N VAL A 154 3.41 15.21 -48.27
CA VAL A 154 3.95 15.96 -47.12
C VAL A 154 2.88 16.73 -46.34
N GLN A 155 1.78 17.13 -46.97
CA GLN A 155 0.77 18.02 -46.38
C GLN A 155 -0.15 17.33 -45.33
N ASN A 156 -0.54 16.08 -45.57
CA ASN A 156 -1.43 15.36 -44.63
C ASN A 156 -0.69 14.77 -43.41
N SER A 157 0.61 14.62 -43.53
CA SER A 157 1.45 14.05 -42.49
C SER A 157 1.91 15.10 -41.47
N LEU A 158 2.07 16.35 -41.86
CA LEU A 158 2.35 17.48 -40.97
C LEU A 158 1.22 17.67 -39.91
N SER A 159 -0.04 17.57 -40.33
CA SER A 159 -1.18 17.72 -39.41
C SER A 159 -1.27 16.57 -38.39
N SER A 160 -0.86 15.36 -38.76
CA SER A 160 -0.82 14.22 -37.85
C SER A 160 0.34 14.32 -36.85
N ILE A 161 1.49 14.84 -37.29
CA ILE A 161 2.66 15.11 -36.39
C ILE A 161 2.33 16.23 -35.42
N GLU A 162 1.67 17.31 -35.88
CA GLU A 162 1.21 18.40 -35.02
C GLU A 162 0.28 17.89 -33.91
N LYS A 163 -0.70 17.06 -34.27
CA LYS A 163 -1.64 16.49 -33.29
C LYS A 163 -0.95 15.57 -32.27
N THR A 164 -0.07 14.67 -32.75
CA THR A 164 0.64 13.75 -31.87
C THR A 164 1.63 14.49 -30.96
N THR A 165 2.27 15.54 -31.45
CA THR A 165 3.15 16.40 -30.66
C THR A 165 2.37 17.16 -29.58
N ALA A 166 1.17 17.63 -29.91
CA ALA A 166 0.28 18.27 -28.93
C ALA A 166 -0.18 17.29 -27.84
N ASP A 167 -0.59 16.09 -28.22
CA ASP A 167 -1.01 15.03 -27.29
C ASP A 167 0.15 14.59 -26.36
N LEU A 168 1.37 14.52 -26.88
CA LEU A 168 2.59 14.25 -26.10
C LEU A 168 2.91 15.40 -25.13
N ALA A 169 2.76 16.65 -25.57
CA ALA A 169 2.97 17.82 -24.71
C ALA A 169 1.93 17.86 -23.58
N GLU A 170 0.66 17.54 -23.88
CA GLU A 170 -0.41 17.46 -22.88
C GLU A 170 -0.17 16.32 -21.88
N SER A 171 0.20 15.12 -22.34
CA SER A 171 0.55 13.98 -21.49
C SER A 171 1.75 14.28 -20.60
N SER A 172 2.77 14.95 -21.14
CA SER A 172 3.95 15.41 -20.39
C SER A 172 3.58 16.47 -19.34
N ALA A 173 2.66 17.38 -19.66
CA ALA A 173 2.18 18.39 -18.72
C ALA A 173 1.33 17.77 -17.61
N GLN A 174 0.52 16.76 -17.90
CA GLN A 174 -0.24 15.99 -16.90
C GLN A 174 0.68 15.20 -15.97
N LEU A 175 1.70 14.52 -16.50
CA LEU A 175 2.73 13.84 -15.73
C LEU A 175 3.46 14.82 -14.79
N LYS A 176 3.83 15.99 -15.31
CA LYS A 176 4.49 17.04 -14.53
C LYS A 176 3.59 17.61 -13.44
N LYS A 177 2.29 17.67 -13.69
CA LYS A 177 1.28 18.09 -12.72
C LYS A 177 1.10 17.05 -11.60
N LEU A 178 1.01 15.78 -11.95
CA LEU A 178 0.98 14.66 -11.00
C LEU A 178 2.23 14.63 -10.12
N MET A 179 3.42 14.77 -10.71
CA MET A 179 4.67 14.79 -9.94
C MET A 179 4.82 16.02 -9.04
N LYS A 180 4.23 17.15 -9.42
CA LYS A 180 4.41 18.41 -8.68
C LYS A 180 3.35 18.65 -7.61
N TYR A 181 2.12 18.18 -7.81
CA TYR A 181 0.98 18.49 -6.95
C TYR A 181 0.48 17.30 -6.13
N ASP A 182 0.59 16.07 -6.63
CA ASP A 182 0.09 14.89 -5.92
C ASP A 182 1.17 14.17 -5.09
N MET A 183 2.46 14.29 -5.46
CA MET A 183 3.55 13.70 -4.68
C MET A 183 3.94 14.47 -3.40
N PRO A 184 3.91 15.81 -3.34
CA PRO A 184 4.25 16.54 -2.09
C PRO A 184 3.21 16.45 -0.98
N GLN A 185 2.01 15.92 -1.24
CA GLN A 185 0.97 15.74 -0.22
C GLN A 185 1.01 14.36 0.44
N LEU A 186 1.94 13.50 0.03
CA LEU A 186 2.10 12.13 0.55
C LEU A 186 3.32 11.97 1.48
N ILE A 187 3.96 13.09 1.86
CA ILE A 187 5.07 13.12 2.84
C ILE A 187 4.59 13.75 4.14
#